data_6b5c69ee398bc134678588b97800e5e5
#
_entry.id   6b5c69ee398bc134678588b97800e5e5
#
_cell.length_a   1.000
_cell.length_b   1.000
_cell.length_c   1.000
_cell.angle_alpha   90.00
_cell.angle_beta   90.00
_cell.angle_gamma   90.00
#
_symmetry.space_group_name_H-M   'P 1'
#
loop_
_entity.id
_entity.type
_entity.pdbx_description
1 polymer ?
#
loop_
_entity_poly.entity_id
_entity_poly.type
_entity_poly.pdbx_seq_one_letter_code
_entity_poly.pdbx_strand_id
1 'polypeptide(L)'
;MVAHQVGMTVVESSDLRGKMRQAGAGFKVTKNRIAKLALNDTPHTALEALFTGPTAIGTSADPVAAAKVLVNYAKENDKLTIVGGSMDGKALDKAGVEMLAKMPSLDELRGKLVGVLQAPAAKLARVTQAPAGKVARVIKARSDQLQEG
;
A
#
# COMPACT_ATOMS: atom_id res chain seq x y z
N MET A 1 1.53 13.21 2.25
CA MET A 1 2.89 12.69 2.48
C MET A 1 3.89 13.68 1.94
N VAL A 2 5.02 13.83 2.61
CA VAL A 2 6.10 14.78 2.27
C VAL A 2 7.36 13.97 1.96
N ALA A 3 7.98 14.26 0.82
CA ALA A 3 9.23 13.65 0.39
C ALA A 3 10.21 14.74 -0.08
N HIS A 4 11.50 14.53 0.13
CA HIS A 4 12.55 15.37 -0.43
C HIS A 4 12.96 14.81 -1.80
N GLN A 5 13.04 15.70 -2.77
CA GLN A 5 13.44 15.41 -4.13
C GLN A 5 14.77 16.12 -4.42
N VAL A 6 15.88 15.38 -4.50
CA VAL A 6 17.20 15.97 -4.75
C VAL A 6 17.78 15.37 -6.03
N GLY A 7 18.05 16.23 -7.02
CA GLY A 7 18.75 15.82 -8.24
C GLY A 7 17.99 14.85 -9.15
N MET A 8 16.64 14.79 -9.09
CA MET A 8 15.83 14.01 -10.04
C MET A 8 15.82 14.66 -11.42
N THR A 9 15.94 13.82 -12.45
CA THR A 9 15.77 14.25 -13.85
C THR A 9 14.30 14.47 -14.20
N VAL A 10 14.04 15.17 -15.30
CA VAL A 10 12.67 15.41 -15.78
C VAL A 10 11.98 14.09 -16.14
N VAL A 11 12.72 13.14 -16.73
CA VAL A 11 12.20 11.82 -17.10
C VAL A 11 11.77 11.04 -15.84
N GLU A 12 12.65 10.94 -14.83
CA GLU A 12 12.34 10.28 -13.55
C GLU A 12 11.14 10.92 -12.85
N SER A 13 11.06 12.24 -12.84
CA SER A 13 9.92 12.96 -12.24
C SER A 13 8.61 12.71 -13.00
N SER A 14 8.66 12.58 -14.33
CA SER A 14 7.49 12.28 -15.14
C SER A 14 7.02 10.84 -14.96
N ASP A 15 7.95 9.88 -14.85
CA ASP A 15 7.66 8.48 -14.54
C ASP A 15 7.00 8.34 -13.17
N LEU A 16 7.56 8.97 -12.14
CA LEU A 16 6.95 8.97 -10.80
C LEU A 16 5.53 9.54 -10.80
N ARG A 17 5.31 10.67 -11.50
CA ARG A 17 3.96 11.23 -11.65
C ARG A 17 3.01 10.29 -12.38
N GLY A 18 3.50 9.58 -13.41
CA GLY A 18 2.74 8.55 -14.12
C GLY A 18 2.29 7.42 -13.20
N LYS A 19 3.24 6.83 -12.45
CA LYS A 19 2.97 5.78 -11.46
C LYS A 19 2.01 6.25 -10.36
N MET A 20 2.15 7.48 -9.87
CA MET A 20 1.24 8.05 -8.87
C MET A 20 -0.19 8.21 -9.42
N ARG A 21 -0.35 8.73 -10.66
CA ARG A 21 -1.67 8.86 -11.30
C ARG A 21 -2.36 7.52 -11.51
N GLN A 22 -1.62 6.49 -11.92
CA GLN A 22 -2.16 5.13 -12.07
C GLN A 22 -2.68 4.56 -10.75
N ALA A 23 -2.05 4.92 -9.63
CA ALA A 23 -2.49 4.55 -8.29
C ALA A 23 -3.57 5.50 -7.69
N GLY A 24 -4.13 6.41 -8.48
CA GLY A 24 -5.11 7.38 -8.00
C GLY A 24 -4.55 8.43 -7.04
N ALA A 25 -3.24 8.66 -7.07
CA ALA A 25 -2.53 9.62 -6.23
C ALA A 25 -1.96 10.78 -7.04
N GLY A 26 -1.87 11.95 -6.41
CA GLY A 26 -1.23 13.13 -6.97
C GLY A 26 0.19 13.30 -6.45
N PHE A 27 1.11 13.77 -7.29
CA PHE A 27 2.45 14.16 -6.88
C PHE A 27 2.77 15.57 -7.39
N LYS A 28 3.08 16.47 -6.48
CA LYS A 28 3.31 17.89 -6.79
C LYS A 28 4.50 18.44 -6.01
N VAL A 29 5.40 19.11 -6.71
CA VAL A 29 6.46 19.89 -6.07
C VAL A 29 5.89 21.26 -5.72
N THR A 30 6.03 21.68 -4.49
CA THR A 30 5.45 22.95 -3.98
C THR A 30 6.52 23.82 -3.35
N LYS A 31 6.27 25.13 -3.35
CA LYS A 31 7.08 26.07 -2.58
C LYS A 31 6.71 25.94 -1.09
N ASN A 32 7.70 25.68 -0.23
CA ASN A 32 7.48 25.43 1.20
C ASN A 32 6.68 26.54 1.89
N ARG A 33 6.95 27.80 1.58
CA ARG A 33 6.23 28.93 2.16
C ARG A 33 4.73 28.90 1.85
N ILE A 34 4.36 28.55 0.62
CA ILE A 34 2.96 28.46 0.21
C ILE A 34 2.30 27.23 0.86
N ALA A 35 3.03 26.11 0.90
CA ALA A 35 2.52 24.89 1.55
C ALA A 35 2.25 25.12 3.04
N LYS A 36 3.16 25.79 3.77
CA LYS A 36 2.97 26.13 5.18
C LYS A 36 1.74 27.02 5.40
N LEU A 37 1.55 28.05 4.58
CA LEU A 37 0.37 28.91 4.67
C LEU A 37 -0.93 28.13 4.44
N ALA A 38 -0.94 27.21 3.47
CA ALA A 38 -2.11 26.38 3.20
C ALA A 38 -2.40 25.34 4.31
N LEU A 39 -1.40 24.96 5.11
CA LEU A 39 -1.57 24.02 6.21
C LEU A 39 -2.16 24.64 7.47
N ASN A 40 -2.03 25.95 7.66
CA ASN A 40 -2.53 26.66 8.85
C ASN A 40 -4.04 26.49 9.05
N ASP A 41 -4.81 26.35 7.96
CA ASP A 41 -6.26 26.19 7.98
C ASP A 41 -6.70 24.72 7.91
N THR A 42 -5.77 23.75 8.05
CA THR A 42 -6.06 22.33 7.92
C THR A 42 -5.66 21.54 9.17
N PRO A 43 -6.27 20.38 9.43
CA PRO A 43 -5.88 19.51 10.55
C PRO A 43 -4.46 18.92 10.42
N HIS A 44 -3.75 19.23 9.33
CA HIS A 44 -2.41 18.72 9.04
C HIS A 44 -1.27 19.65 9.44
N THR A 45 -1.50 20.60 10.37
CA THR A 45 -0.50 21.58 10.85
C THR A 45 0.78 20.92 11.36
N ALA A 46 0.69 19.70 11.91
CA ALA A 46 1.84 18.93 12.37
C ALA A 46 2.89 18.63 11.26
N LEU A 47 2.53 18.77 9.98
CA LEU A 47 3.47 18.60 8.87
C LEU A 47 4.37 19.85 8.65
N GLU A 48 4.07 21.00 9.26
CA GLU A 48 4.78 22.24 9.01
C GLU A 48 6.29 22.12 9.25
N ALA A 49 6.67 21.36 10.28
CA ALA A 49 8.07 21.09 10.62
C ALA A 49 8.84 20.30 9.53
N LEU A 50 8.11 19.54 8.70
CA LEU A 50 8.71 18.68 7.65
C LEU A 50 8.97 19.45 6.34
N PHE A 51 8.45 20.67 6.20
CA PHE A 51 8.66 21.50 5.01
C PHE A 51 9.97 22.29 5.08
N THR A 52 11.08 21.53 5.01
CA THR A 52 12.45 22.06 4.91
C THR A 52 13.11 21.51 3.65
N GLY A 53 13.92 22.29 2.94
CA GLY A 53 14.60 21.84 1.72
C GLY A 53 13.69 21.66 0.49
N PRO A 54 14.11 20.87 -0.50
CA PRO A 54 13.37 20.63 -1.75
C PRO A 54 12.24 19.63 -1.54
N THR A 55 11.06 20.12 -1.19
CA THR A 55 9.91 19.28 -0.83
C THR A 55 8.95 19.02 -2.00
N ALA A 56 8.48 17.80 -2.07
CA ALA A 56 7.38 17.37 -2.90
C ALA A 56 6.28 16.75 -2.03
N ILE A 57 5.03 16.95 -2.43
CA ILE A 57 3.85 16.48 -1.72
C ILE A 57 3.19 15.38 -2.55
N GLY A 58 2.98 14.23 -1.93
CA GLY A 58 2.11 13.17 -2.45
C GLY A 58 0.75 13.21 -1.75
N THR A 59 -0.33 13.34 -2.51
CA THR A 59 -1.71 13.35 -2.02
C THR A 59 -2.48 12.20 -2.62
N SER A 60 -3.36 11.57 -1.85
CA SER A 60 -4.26 10.52 -2.33
C SER A 60 -5.49 10.44 -1.45
N ALA A 61 -6.60 9.99 -2.02
CA ALA A 61 -7.79 9.63 -1.27
C ALA A 61 -7.57 8.31 -0.49
N ASP A 62 -6.79 7.38 -1.07
CA ASP A 62 -6.36 6.16 -0.40
C ASP A 62 -4.97 6.37 0.25
N PRO A 63 -4.89 6.36 1.59
CA PRO A 63 -3.62 6.58 2.29
C PRO A 63 -2.54 5.54 1.97
N VAL A 64 -2.94 4.32 1.61
CA VAL A 64 -2.02 3.22 1.30
C VAL A 64 -1.43 3.35 -0.11
N ALA A 65 -2.24 3.80 -1.08
CA ALA A 65 -1.82 3.86 -2.48
C ALA A 65 -0.62 4.80 -2.69
N ALA A 66 -0.71 6.03 -2.16
CA ALA A 66 0.39 6.99 -2.24
C ALA A 66 1.65 6.49 -1.52
N ALA A 67 1.48 5.86 -0.33
CA ALA A 67 2.59 5.32 0.45
C ALA A 67 3.34 4.22 -0.31
N LYS A 68 2.63 3.27 -0.90
CA LYS A 68 3.23 2.15 -1.66
C LYS A 68 4.07 2.66 -2.82
N VAL A 69 3.51 3.57 -3.63
CA VAL A 69 4.22 4.10 -4.81
C VAL A 69 5.47 4.87 -4.39
N LEU A 70 5.36 5.77 -3.42
CA LEU A 70 6.49 6.58 -2.96
C LEU A 70 7.58 5.73 -2.29
N VAL A 71 7.21 4.77 -1.43
CA VAL A 71 8.18 3.90 -0.76
C VAL A 71 8.88 2.98 -1.76
N ASN A 72 8.15 2.40 -2.72
CA ASN A 72 8.74 1.55 -3.74
C ASN A 72 9.70 2.35 -4.63
N TYR A 73 9.28 3.55 -5.05
CA TYR A 73 10.12 4.42 -5.85
C TYR A 73 11.37 4.91 -5.10
N ALA A 74 11.23 5.21 -3.80
CA ALA A 74 12.37 5.59 -2.95
C ALA A 74 13.37 4.45 -2.71
N LYS A 75 12.96 3.18 -2.86
CA LYS A 75 13.88 2.03 -2.85
C LYS A 75 14.63 1.84 -4.16
N GLU A 76 14.01 2.22 -5.28
CA GLU A 76 14.61 2.13 -6.62
C GLU A 76 15.54 3.33 -6.90
N ASN A 77 15.25 4.49 -6.29
CA ASN A 77 15.95 5.76 -6.55
C ASN A 77 16.29 6.49 -5.24
N ASP A 78 17.57 6.58 -4.93
CA ASP A 78 18.09 7.28 -3.74
C ASP A 78 17.86 8.81 -3.77
N LYS A 79 17.44 9.36 -4.93
CA LYS A 79 17.14 10.78 -5.13
C LYS A 79 15.84 11.23 -4.48
N LEU A 80 14.98 10.27 -4.08
CA LEU A 80 13.73 10.53 -3.39
C LEU A 80 13.82 10.02 -1.94
N THR A 81 13.82 10.94 -0.98
CA THR A 81 13.84 10.58 0.45
C THR A 81 12.51 10.91 1.09
N ILE A 82 11.87 9.94 1.71
CA ILE A 82 10.63 10.14 2.45
C ILE A 82 10.96 10.75 3.80
N VAL A 83 10.32 11.87 4.12
CA VAL A 83 10.49 12.58 5.39
C VAL A 83 9.41 12.17 6.37
N GLY A 84 8.16 12.10 5.91
CA GLY A 84 7.02 11.74 6.74
C GLY A 84 5.70 11.99 6.02
N GLY A 85 4.63 11.95 6.78
CA GLY A 85 3.29 12.20 6.24
C GLY A 85 2.29 12.59 7.31
N SER A 86 1.05 12.80 6.90
CA SER A 86 -0.08 12.90 7.82
C SER A 86 -1.23 12.09 7.27
N MET A 87 -1.94 11.43 8.17
CA MET A 87 -3.18 10.72 7.89
C MET A 87 -4.18 11.10 8.97
N ASP A 88 -5.35 11.61 8.55
CA ASP A 88 -6.44 12.05 9.46
C ASP A 88 -5.95 12.98 10.59
N GLY A 89 -5.06 13.91 10.26
CA GLY A 89 -4.51 14.88 11.24
C GLY A 89 -3.37 14.34 12.12
N LYS A 90 -3.05 13.05 12.07
CA LYS A 90 -1.92 12.48 12.81
C LYS A 90 -0.65 12.54 11.96
N ALA A 91 0.42 13.09 12.54
CA ALA A 91 1.73 13.03 11.89
C ALA A 91 2.28 11.61 11.91
N LEU A 92 2.89 11.21 10.81
CA LEU A 92 3.54 9.94 10.61
C LEU A 92 5.01 10.18 10.29
N ASP A 93 5.88 9.55 11.03
CA ASP A 93 7.30 9.51 10.76
C ASP A 93 7.62 8.58 9.57
N LYS A 94 8.85 8.58 9.11
CA LYS A 94 9.34 7.69 8.05
C LYS A 94 8.95 6.22 8.30
N ALA A 95 9.14 5.72 9.53
CA ALA A 95 8.77 4.36 9.91
C ALA A 95 7.24 4.10 9.77
N GLY A 96 6.41 5.07 10.16
CA GLY A 96 4.96 5.00 9.98
C GLY A 96 4.54 4.94 8.51
N VAL A 97 5.20 5.72 7.65
CA VAL A 97 4.97 5.68 6.20
C VAL A 97 5.38 4.33 5.59
N GLU A 98 6.48 3.75 6.04
CA GLU A 98 6.91 2.42 5.60
C GLU A 98 5.94 1.32 6.06
N MET A 99 5.38 1.44 7.27
CA MET A 99 4.32 0.52 7.75
C MET A 99 3.06 0.63 6.88
N LEU A 100 2.63 1.85 6.55
CA LEU A 100 1.50 2.06 5.63
C LEU A 100 1.75 1.42 4.26
N ALA A 101 2.96 1.55 3.73
CA ALA A 101 3.30 0.95 2.45
C ALA A 101 3.27 -0.59 2.46
N LYS A 102 3.49 -1.22 3.62
CA LYS A 102 3.37 -2.68 3.79
C LYS A 102 1.93 -3.15 3.95
N MET A 103 0.99 -2.25 4.22
CA MET A 103 -0.43 -2.61 4.37
C MET A 103 -1.02 -3.08 3.04
N PRO A 104 -1.95 -4.04 3.06
CA PRO A 104 -2.73 -4.40 1.88
C PRO A 104 -3.55 -3.20 1.37
N SER A 105 -3.94 -3.22 0.10
CA SER A 105 -4.84 -2.22 -0.47
C SER A 105 -6.22 -2.26 0.21
N LEU A 106 -7.00 -1.19 0.08
CA LEU A 106 -8.35 -1.13 0.66
C LEU A 106 -9.24 -2.30 0.19
N ASP A 107 -9.15 -2.66 -1.09
CA ASP A 107 -9.94 -3.76 -1.64
C ASP A 107 -9.47 -5.12 -1.14
N GLU A 108 -8.17 -5.31 -0.96
CA GLU A 108 -7.63 -6.52 -0.31
C GLU A 108 -8.06 -6.62 1.17
N LEU A 109 -8.12 -5.51 1.90
CA LEU A 109 -8.59 -5.48 3.27
C LEU A 109 -10.09 -5.82 3.35
N ARG A 110 -10.91 -5.26 2.45
CA ARG A 110 -12.33 -5.60 2.32
C ARG A 110 -12.51 -7.08 1.99
N GLY A 111 -11.73 -7.61 1.03
CA GLY A 111 -11.72 -9.03 0.70
C GLY A 111 -11.36 -9.93 1.89
N LYS A 112 -10.35 -9.54 2.69
CA LYS A 112 -10.00 -10.26 3.91
C LYS A 112 -11.12 -10.26 4.94
N LEU A 113 -11.80 -9.12 5.15
CA LEU A 113 -12.94 -9.04 6.07
C LEU A 113 -14.07 -9.97 5.64
N VAL A 114 -14.44 -9.96 4.37
CA VAL A 114 -15.46 -10.88 3.82
C VAL A 114 -15.01 -12.33 3.97
N GLY A 115 -13.73 -12.62 3.69
CA GLY A 115 -13.16 -13.95 3.85
C GLY A 115 -13.23 -14.45 5.30
N VAL A 116 -12.97 -13.59 6.29
CA VAL A 116 -13.08 -13.94 7.72
C VAL A 116 -14.53 -14.23 8.11
N LEU A 117 -15.49 -13.47 7.59
CA LEU A 117 -16.92 -13.71 7.83
C LEU A 117 -17.41 -15.03 7.23
N GLN A 118 -16.88 -15.42 6.08
CA GLN A 118 -17.23 -16.67 5.41
C GLN A 118 -16.45 -17.89 5.94
N ALA A 119 -15.34 -17.68 6.63
CA ALA A 119 -14.45 -18.75 7.08
C ALA A 119 -15.14 -19.82 7.94
N PRO A 120 -16.05 -19.52 8.89
CA PRO A 120 -16.75 -20.54 9.66
C PRO A 120 -17.60 -21.47 8.79
N ALA A 121 -18.39 -20.91 7.89
CA ALA A 121 -19.24 -21.67 6.98
C ALA A 121 -18.42 -22.55 6.01
N ALA A 122 -17.35 -21.99 5.46
CA ALA A 122 -16.43 -22.72 4.60
C ALA A 122 -15.70 -23.87 5.33
N LYS A 123 -15.33 -23.65 6.61
CA LYS A 123 -14.75 -24.72 7.45
C LYS A 123 -15.74 -25.86 7.69
N LEU A 124 -16.98 -25.56 8.03
CA LEU A 124 -18.03 -26.57 8.21
C LEU A 124 -18.26 -27.38 6.93
N ALA A 125 -18.40 -26.71 5.79
CA ALA A 125 -18.56 -27.38 4.49
C ALA A 125 -17.37 -28.28 4.15
N ARG A 126 -16.15 -27.87 4.43
CA ARG A 126 -14.94 -28.69 4.22
C ARG A 126 -14.90 -29.91 5.14
N VAL A 127 -15.28 -29.77 6.41
CA VAL A 127 -15.29 -30.88 7.37
C VAL A 127 -16.34 -31.92 6.97
N THR A 128 -17.53 -31.51 6.51
CA THR A 128 -18.58 -32.42 6.06
C THR A 128 -18.21 -33.16 4.75
N GLN A 129 -17.49 -32.49 3.85
CA GLN A 129 -17.03 -33.09 2.58
C GLN A 129 -15.75 -33.91 2.71
N ALA A 130 -14.96 -33.72 3.77
CA ALA A 130 -13.65 -34.37 3.94
C ALA A 130 -13.70 -35.89 3.96
N PRO A 131 -14.67 -36.57 4.61
CA PRO A 131 -14.76 -38.05 4.58
C PRO A 131 -14.95 -38.60 3.17
N ALA A 132 -15.90 -38.04 2.42
CA ALA A 132 -16.18 -38.49 1.05
C ALA A 132 -14.98 -38.30 0.11
N GLY A 133 -14.29 -37.17 0.19
CA GLY A 133 -13.09 -36.90 -0.57
C GLY A 133 -11.90 -37.79 -0.19
N LYS A 134 -11.78 -38.22 1.08
CA LYS A 134 -10.76 -39.16 1.51
C LYS A 134 -11.02 -40.55 0.95
N VAL A 135 -12.25 -41.05 1.02
CA VAL A 135 -12.65 -42.36 0.46
C VAL A 135 -12.38 -42.38 -1.05
N ALA A 136 -12.83 -41.38 -1.79
CA ALA A 136 -12.59 -41.27 -3.23
C ALA A 136 -11.10 -41.34 -3.60
N ARG A 137 -10.25 -40.64 -2.83
CA ARG A 137 -8.79 -40.67 -3.05
C ARG A 137 -8.17 -42.04 -2.77
N VAL A 138 -8.60 -42.74 -1.74
CA VAL A 138 -8.11 -44.09 -1.42
C VAL A 138 -8.50 -45.04 -2.52
N ILE A 139 -9.76 -45.00 -2.99
CA ILE A 139 -10.23 -45.88 -4.09
C ILE A 139 -9.43 -45.60 -5.36
N LYS A 140 -9.21 -44.31 -5.69
CA LYS A 140 -8.40 -43.95 -6.86
C LYS A 140 -6.97 -44.45 -6.74
N ALA A 141 -6.31 -44.21 -5.62
CA ALA A 141 -4.93 -44.69 -5.38
C ALA A 141 -4.82 -46.23 -5.51
N ARG A 142 -5.84 -46.96 -5.05
CA ARG A 142 -5.86 -48.42 -5.20
C ARG A 142 -6.07 -48.85 -6.67
N SER A 143 -6.92 -48.14 -7.39
CA SER A 143 -7.11 -48.36 -8.84
C SER A 143 -5.81 -48.13 -9.62
N ASP A 144 -5.11 -47.04 -9.32
CA ASP A 144 -3.84 -46.69 -9.98
C ASP A 144 -2.77 -47.77 -9.71
N GLN A 145 -2.67 -48.29 -8.48
CA GLN A 145 -1.78 -49.40 -8.13
C GLN A 145 -2.09 -50.74 -8.86
N LEU A 146 -3.37 -50.95 -9.15
CA LEU A 146 -3.79 -52.19 -9.88
C LEU A 146 -3.59 -52.07 -11.40
N GLN A 147 -3.40 -50.84 -11.92
CA GLN A 147 -3.11 -50.62 -13.34
C GLN A 147 -1.60 -50.63 -13.65
N GLU A 148 -0.75 -50.33 -12.64
CA GLU A 148 0.71 -50.32 -12.77
C GLU A 148 1.37 -51.69 -12.48
N GLY A 149 0.66 -52.70 -11.97
CA GLY A 149 1.10 -54.05 -11.69
C GLY A 149 0.49 -55.07 -12.64
#